data_db57a0476ad0cea7bf4cc5f992c63155
#
_entry.id   db57a0476ad0cea7bf4cc5f992c63155
#
_cell.length_a   1.000
_cell.length_b   1.000
_cell.length_c   1.000
_cell.angle_alpha   90.00
_cell.angle_beta   90.00
_cell.angle_gamma   90.00
#
_symmetry.space_group_name_H-M   'P 1'
#
loop_
_entity.id
_entity.type
_entity.pdbx_description
1 polymer ?
#
loop_
_entity_poly.entity_id
_entity_poly.type
_entity_poly.pdbx_seq_one_letter_code
_entity_poly.pdbx_strand_id
1 'polypeptide(L)'
;ILPINHNIKGLRDSKKISKNKREKLCEIIMDIAVSVGIGEVDEKVIDAINIRQATFKAMQIALSQLSPQPNRALIDGEKLPNQIIPNVGIIGGDNIEDSIKAASIVAKVTRDRIMKEYSIIFPEYGFEKHNGYGTKYHINALDQYKATPFHRRSYKPVKVRMPTFNWLIKNNRIQWLGEKVGILFLKKKGMQIHNINTDCSPGKKINVI
;
A
#
# COMPACT_ATOMS: atom_id res chain seq x y z
N ILE A 1 9.16 -8.16 -15.17
CA ILE A 1 9.93 -8.34 -16.43
C ILE A 1 8.92 -8.46 -17.56
N LEU A 2 8.95 -7.54 -18.53
CA LEU A 2 8.14 -7.65 -19.75
C LEU A 2 8.91 -8.39 -20.85
N PRO A 3 8.22 -9.16 -21.72
CA PRO A 3 8.83 -9.67 -22.95
C PRO A 3 9.30 -8.51 -23.85
N ILE A 4 10.36 -8.72 -24.61
CA ILE A 4 10.94 -7.67 -25.50
C ILE A 4 9.90 -7.17 -26.53
N ASN A 5 9.06 -8.07 -27.04
CA ASN A 5 8.03 -7.77 -28.04
C ASN A 5 6.62 -7.73 -27.44
N HIS A 6 6.47 -7.26 -26.21
CA HIS A 6 5.14 -7.08 -25.64
C HIS A 6 4.33 -6.06 -26.46
N ASN A 7 3.06 -6.32 -26.66
CA ASN A 7 2.17 -5.40 -27.39
C ASN A 7 1.11 -4.81 -26.45
N ILE A 8 1.54 -4.37 -25.25
CA ILE A 8 0.63 -3.78 -24.26
C ILE A 8 0.34 -2.34 -24.64
N LYS A 9 -0.84 -2.10 -25.20
CA LYS A 9 -1.28 -0.76 -25.60
C LYS A 9 -1.75 0.06 -24.40
N GLY A 10 -1.43 1.36 -24.40
CA GLY A 10 -1.94 2.31 -23.41
C GLY A 10 -1.17 2.40 -22.11
N LEU A 11 0.04 1.84 -22.06
CA LEU A 11 0.97 2.06 -20.96
C LEU A 11 1.33 3.55 -20.84
N ARG A 12 1.12 4.13 -19.67
CA ARG A 12 1.46 5.52 -19.31
C ARG A 12 1.69 5.60 -17.80
N ASP A 13 2.12 6.77 -17.35
CA ASP A 13 2.13 7.12 -15.93
C ASP A 13 0.80 6.72 -15.25
N SER A 14 0.87 5.90 -14.22
CA SER A 14 -0.28 5.32 -13.54
C SER A 14 -1.25 6.36 -12.95
N LYS A 15 -0.77 7.58 -12.69
CA LYS A 15 -1.58 8.71 -12.18
C LYS A 15 -2.43 9.36 -13.28
N LYS A 16 -2.02 9.21 -14.56
CA LYS A 16 -2.72 9.74 -15.75
C LYS A 16 -3.77 8.78 -16.33
N ILE A 17 -3.96 7.62 -15.69
CA ILE A 17 -4.89 6.57 -16.11
C ILE A 17 -6.05 6.49 -15.10
N SER A 18 -7.30 6.40 -15.59
CA SER A 18 -8.45 6.18 -14.71
C SER A 18 -8.35 4.85 -13.96
N LYS A 19 -8.98 4.74 -12.80
CA LYS A 19 -8.93 3.55 -11.96
C LYS A 19 -9.31 2.27 -12.73
N ASN A 20 -10.45 2.28 -13.42
CA ASN A 20 -10.93 1.10 -14.16
C ASN A 20 -9.97 0.69 -15.29
N LYS A 21 -9.39 1.66 -16.01
CA LYS A 21 -8.42 1.38 -17.07
C LYS A 21 -7.11 0.84 -16.49
N ARG A 22 -6.69 1.34 -15.32
CA ARG A 22 -5.49 0.87 -14.61
C ARG A 22 -5.64 -0.55 -14.10
N GLU A 23 -6.82 -0.91 -13.55
CA GLU A 23 -7.11 -2.29 -13.14
C GLU A 23 -7.02 -3.26 -14.33
N LYS A 24 -7.67 -2.94 -15.47
CA LYS A 24 -7.59 -3.76 -16.68
C LYS A 24 -6.16 -3.88 -17.21
N LEU A 25 -5.40 -2.79 -17.23
CA LEU A 25 -3.99 -2.85 -17.63
C LEU A 25 -3.14 -3.68 -16.69
N CYS A 26 -3.42 -3.64 -15.38
CA CYS A 26 -2.73 -4.49 -14.42
C CYS A 26 -2.99 -5.98 -14.70
N GLU A 27 -4.21 -6.38 -15.01
CA GLU A 27 -4.55 -7.76 -15.39
C GLU A 27 -3.76 -8.18 -16.65
N ILE A 28 -3.75 -7.35 -17.70
CA ILE A 28 -2.98 -7.61 -18.92
C ILE A 28 -1.48 -7.73 -18.63
N ILE A 29 -0.93 -6.84 -17.78
CA ILE A 29 0.48 -6.89 -17.41
C ILE A 29 0.80 -8.18 -16.66
N MET A 30 -0.05 -8.59 -15.71
CA MET A 30 0.14 -9.81 -14.93
C MET A 30 0.10 -11.08 -15.80
N ASP A 31 -0.73 -11.07 -16.85
CA ASP A 31 -0.86 -12.18 -17.80
C ASP A 31 0.34 -12.29 -18.76
N ILE A 32 0.84 -11.16 -19.27
CA ILE A 32 1.89 -11.11 -20.30
C ILE A 32 3.30 -11.14 -19.68
N ALA A 33 3.47 -10.65 -18.46
CA ALA A 33 4.79 -10.52 -17.89
C ALA A 33 5.50 -11.86 -17.70
N VAL A 34 6.77 -11.92 -18.03
CA VAL A 34 7.63 -13.09 -17.79
C VAL A 34 7.75 -13.38 -16.30
N SER A 35 7.82 -12.33 -15.50
CA SER A 35 7.90 -12.45 -14.04
C SER A 35 7.45 -11.12 -13.39
N VAL A 36 6.76 -11.21 -12.27
CA VAL A 36 6.33 -10.06 -11.46
C VAL A 36 6.75 -10.28 -10.02
N GLY A 37 7.43 -9.31 -9.44
CA GLY A 37 7.74 -9.25 -8.02
C GLY A 37 7.04 -8.06 -7.37
N ILE A 38 6.44 -8.26 -6.20
CA ILE A 38 5.78 -7.20 -5.43
C ILE A 38 6.43 -7.11 -4.06
N GLY A 39 7.05 -5.96 -3.78
CA GLY A 39 7.67 -5.70 -2.49
C GLY A 39 6.84 -4.73 -1.66
N GLU A 40 6.55 -5.12 -0.42
CA GLU A 40 5.82 -4.31 0.54
C GLU A 40 6.67 -4.05 1.78
N VAL A 41 6.51 -2.85 2.33
CA VAL A 41 7.17 -2.42 3.56
C VAL A 41 6.15 -1.70 4.43
N ASP A 42 6.05 -2.11 5.69
CA ASP A 42 5.05 -1.60 6.62
C ASP A 42 5.40 -0.20 7.18
N GLU A 43 4.43 0.38 7.87
CA GLU A 43 4.55 1.71 8.50
C GLU A 43 5.66 1.77 9.54
N LYS A 44 5.97 0.67 10.20
CA LYS A 44 7.03 0.64 11.25
C LYS A 44 8.41 0.79 10.62
N VAL A 45 8.62 0.11 9.49
CA VAL A 45 9.88 0.24 8.76
C VAL A 45 10.00 1.66 8.18
N ILE A 46 8.91 2.22 7.62
CA ILE A 46 8.92 3.61 7.14
C ILE A 46 9.29 4.59 8.25
N ASP A 47 8.72 4.41 9.44
CA ASP A 47 9.00 5.26 10.60
C ASP A 47 10.47 5.11 11.10
N ALA A 48 11.06 3.92 10.94
CA ALA A 48 12.43 3.64 11.38
C ALA A 48 13.50 4.17 10.41
N ILE A 49 13.29 4.00 9.08
CA ILE A 49 14.33 4.27 8.07
C ILE A 49 13.98 5.37 7.07
N ASN A 50 12.86 6.05 7.22
CA ASN A 50 12.19 7.02 6.33
C ASN A 50 11.63 6.42 5.03
N ILE A 51 10.77 7.21 4.35
CA ILE A 51 10.05 6.75 3.15
C ILE A 51 10.98 6.43 1.97
N ARG A 52 12.08 7.19 1.79
CA ARG A 52 13.02 6.95 0.68
C ARG A 52 13.70 5.58 0.82
N GLN A 53 14.26 5.29 1.99
CA GLN A 53 14.92 4.02 2.27
C GLN A 53 13.92 2.85 2.28
N ALA A 54 12.71 3.07 2.79
CA ALA A 54 11.64 2.08 2.75
C ALA A 54 11.21 1.76 1.31
N THR A 55 11.17 2.76 0.42
CA THR A 55 10.91 2.56 -1.02
C THR A 55 12.02 1.71 -1.66
N PHE A 56 13.28 2.01 -1.41
CA PHE A 56 14.39 1.18 -1.89
C PHE A 56 14.28 -0.26 -1.38
N LYS A 57 13.97 -0.45 -0.10
CA LYS A 57 13.77 -1.78 0.48
C LYS A 57 12.61 -2.54 -0.19
N ALA A 58 11.48 -1.88 -0.45
CA ALA A 58 10.37 -2.49 -1.17
C ALA A 58 10.77 -2.91 -2.60
N MET A 59 11.49 -2.05 -3.33
CA MET A 59 12.01 -2.38 -4.66
C MET A 59 13.00 -3.55 -4.62
N GLN A 60 13.86 -3.63 -3.61
CA GLN A 60 14.79 -4.75 -3.41
C GLN A 60 14.04 -6.07 -3.16
N ILE A 61 13.00 -6.05 -2.33
CA ILE A 61 12.12 -7.21 -2.11
C ILE A 61 11.45 -7.63 -3.42
N ALA A 62 10.93 -6.68 -4.20
CA ALA A 62 10.32 -6.99 -5.50
C ALA A 62 11.32 -7.64 -6.47
N LEU A 63 12.54 -7.11 -6.56
CA LEU A 63 13.60 -7.68 -7.41
C LEU A 63 14.01 -9.10 -6.99
N SER A 64 14.07 -9.38 -5.69
CA SER A 64 14.45 -10.71 -5.18
C SER A 64 13.43 -11.81 -5.48
N GLN A 65 12.19 -11.46 -5.79
CA GLN A 65 11.11 -12.40 -6.14
C GLN A 65 11.08 -12.76 -7.63
N LEU A 66 11.86 -12.06 -8.46
CA LEU A 66 11.83 -12.31 -9.91
C LEU A 66 12.52 -13.63 -10.29
N SER A 67 11.87 -14.41 -11.15
CA SER A 67 12.40 -15.63 -11.74
C SER A 67 11.94 -15.74 -13.21
N PRO A 68 12.86 -15.75 -14.20
CA PRO A 68 14.32 -15.65 -14.04
C PRO A 68 14.76 -14.29 -13.50
N GLN A 69 15.95 -14.22 -12.93
CA GLN A 69 16.55 -12.95 -12.52
C GLN A 69 16.87 -12.08 -13.73
N PRO A 70 16.58 -10.77 -13.69
CA PRO A 70 16.90 -9.87 -14.80
C PRO A 70 18.40 -9.56 -14.85
N ASN A 71 18.93 -9.40 -16.06
CA ASN A 71 20.32 -8.94 -16.27
C ASN A 71 20.52 -7.48 -15.85
N ARG A 72 19.45 -6.69 -15.86
CA ARG A 72 19.46 -5.26 -15.51
C ARG A 72 18.08 -4.81 -15.01
N ALA A 73 18.06 -3.92 -14.03
CA ALA A 73 16.84 -3.27 -13.56
C ALA A 73 16.80 -1.79 -13.94
N LEU A 74 15.65 -1.31 -14.40
CA LEU A 74 15.34 0.10 -14.62
C LEU A 74 14.48 0.59 -13.45
N ILE A 75 14.92 1.66 -12.81
CA ILE A 75 14.32 2.17 -11.58
C ILE A 75 13.76 3.57 -11.85
N ASP A 76 12.51 3.82 -11.48
CA ASP A 76 11.97 5.17 -11.53
C ASP A 76 12.64 6.05 -10.48
N GLY A 77 13.26 7.14 -10.94
CA GLY A 77 14.00 8.08 -10.11
C GLY A 77 15.47 7.68 -9.89
N GLU A 78 15.85 7.36 -8.67
CA GLU A 78 17.24 7.13 -8.29
C GLU A 78 17.65 5.65 -8.40
N LYS A 79 18.94 5.43 -8.68
CA LYS A 79 19.56 4.10 -8.65
C LYS A 79 19.41 3.45 -7.27
N LEU A 80 19.08 2.15 -7.24
CA LEU A 80 19.04 1.37 -6.01
C LEU A 80 20.43 1.12 -5.45
N PRO A 81 20.66 1.42 -4.17
CA PRO A 81 21.92 1.13 -3.52
C PRO A 81 22.07 -0.39 -3.25
N ASN A 82 23.32 -0.83 -3.15
CA ASN A 82 23.69 -2.17 -2.66
C ASN A 82 22.96 -3.33 -3.34
N GLN A 83 22.80 -3.27 -4.68
CA GLN A 83 22.19 -4.31 -5.49
C GLN A 83 23.22 -5.12 -6.26
N ILE A 84 23.06 -6.45 -6.27
CA ILE A 84 23.84 -7.37 -7.11
C ILE A 84 23.43 -7.18 -8.58
N ILE A 85 22.13 -7.04 -8.84
CA ILE A 85 21.61 -6.81 -10.20
C ILE A 85 22.00 -5.40 -10.64
N PRO A 86 22.70 -5.25 -11.77
CA PRO A 86 22.99 -3.94 -12.35
C PRO A 86 21.71 -3.13 -12.52
N ASN A 87 21.70 -1.89 -12.05
CA ASN A 87 20.50 -1.08 -12.15
C ASN A 87 20.82 0.37 -12.53
N VAL A 88 19.84 1.03 -13.13
CA VAL A 88 19.92 2.44 -13.55
C VAL A 88 18.68 3.18 -13.08
N GLY A 89 18.89 4.33 -12.45
CA GLY A 89 17.84 5.28 -12.13
C GLY A 89 17.50 6.14 -13.34
N ILE A 90 16.21 6.27 -13.64
CA ILE A 90 15.68 7.08 -14.74
C ILE A 90 14.67 8.06 -14.15
N ILE A 91 15.02 9.34 -14.15
CA ILE A 91 14.13 10.39 -13.64
C ILE A 91 12.90 10.49 -14.56
N GLY A 92 11.70 10.33 -13.99
CA GLY A 92 10.47 10.31 -14.75
C GLY A 92 10.33 9.09 -15.67
N GLY A 93 10.95 7.97 -15.30
CA GLY A 93 10.93 6.72 -16.07
C GLY A 93 9.52 6.20 -16.32
N ASP A 94 8.57 6.49 -15.44
CA ASP A 94 7.15 6.18 -15.58
C ASP A 94 6.46 6.90 -16.78
N ASN A 95 7.13 7.86 -17.42
CA ASN A 95 6.68 8.48 -18.67
C ASN A 95 7.44 7.98 -19.92
N ILE A 96 8.60 7.34 -19.73
CA ILE A 96 9.54 7.03 -20.80
C ILE A 96 9.57 5.52 -21.07
N GLU A 97 9.84 4.71 -20.04
CA GLU A 97 10.15 3.28 -20.15
C GLU A 97 8.93 2.41 -19.85
N ASP A 98 8.55 1.54 -20.80
CA ASP A 98 7.36 0.70 -20.68
C ASP A 98 7.43 -0.29 -19.50
N SER A 99 8.60 -0.83 -19.18
CA SER A 99 8.80 -1.67 -18.00
C SER A 99 8.55 -0.91 -16.69
N ILE A 100 8.95 0.36 -16.61
CA ILE A 100 8.70 1.23 -15.45
C ILE A 100 7.22 1.61 -15.39
N LYS A 101 6.59 1.97 -16.53
CA LYS A 101 5.14 2.25 -16.60
C LYS A 101 4.32 1.06 -16.11
N ALA A 102 4.66 -0.16 -16.56
CA ALA A 102 3.99 -1.38 -16.14
C ALA A 102 4.18 -1.63 -14.63
N ALA A 103 5.41 -1.52 -14.13
CA ALA A 103 5.69 -1.67 -12.70
C ALA A 103 4.94 -0.63 -11.85
N SER A 104 4.87 0.63 -12.30
CA SER A 104 4.10 1.70 -11.65
C SER A 104 2.60 1.41 -11.60
N ILE A 105 2.04 0.83 -12.67
CA ILE A 105 0.62 0.41 -12.72
C ILE A 105 0.37 -0.71 -11.72
N VAL A 106 1.19 -1.78 -11.71
CA VAL A 106 1.06 -2.90 -10.78
C VAL A 106 1.19 -2.42 -9.33
N ALA A 107 2.20 -1.63 -9.02
CA ALA A 107 2.40 -1.08 -7.68
C ALA A 107 1.20 -0.22 -7.22
N LYS A 108 0.67 0.63 -8.11
CA LYS A 108 -0.48 1.48 -7.80
C LYS A 108 -1.76 0.68 -7.57
N VAL A 109 -2.04 -0.34 -8.39
CA VAL A 109 -3.21 -1.20 -8.22
C VAL A 109 -3.10 -2.01 -6.93
N THR A 110 -1.94 -2.61 -6.66
CA THR A 110 -1.69 -3.33 -5.41
C THR A 110 -1.91 -2.43 -4.19
N ARG A 111 -1.35 -1.21 -4.22
CA ARG A 111 -1.54 -0.22 -3.15
C ARG A 111 -3.02 0.14 -2.95
N ASP A 112 -3.76 0.39 -4.02
CA ASP A 112 -5.16 0.76 -3.96
C ASP A 112 -6.02 -0.39 -3.40
N ARG A 113 -5.71 -1.66 -3.72
CA ARG A 113 -6.35 -2.86 -3.16
C ARG A 113 -6.09 -2.98 -1.65
N ILE A 114 -4.85 -2.82 -1.21
CA ILE A 114 -4.49 -2.81 0.22
C ILE A 114 -5.28 -1.72 0.96
N MET A 115 -5.36 -0.50 0.42
CA MET A 115 -6.10 0.58 1.06
C MET A 115 -7.61 0.33 1.12
N LYS A 116 -8.17 -0.36 0.11
CA LYS A 116 -9.58 -0.81 0.13
C LYS A 116 -9.83 -1.82 1.26
N GLU A 117 -8.93 -2.78 1.48
CA GLU A 117 -9.02 -3.74 2.59
C GLU A 117 -8.95 -3.03 3.94
N TYR A 118 -8.02 -2.08 4.09
CA TYR A 118 -7.97 -1.26 5.31
C TYR A 118 -9.19 -0.38 5.51
N SER A 119 -9.89 0.00 4.43
CA SER A 119 -11.17 0.73 4.53
C SER A 119 -12.28 -0.12 5.15
N ILE A 120 -12.25 -1.44 4.95
CA ILE A 120 -13.17 -2.37 5.64
C ILE A 120 -12.88 -2.38 7.15
N ILE A 121 -11.60 -2.41 7.53
CA ILE A 121 -11.19 -2.44 8.95
C ILE A 121 -11.45 -1.10 9.64
N PHE A 122 -11.21 0.00 8.94
CA PHE A 122 -11.31 1.37 9.44
C PHE A 122 -12.21 2.23 8.56
N PRO A 123 -13.52 1.95 8.48
CA PRO A 123 -14.44 2.67 7.59
C PRO A 123 -14.52 4.16 7.90
N GLU A 124 -14.24 4.55 9.16
CA GLU A 124 -14.28 5.92 9.63
C GLU A 124 -13.30 6.85 8.89
N TYR A 125 -12.21 6.28 8.34
CA TYR A 125 -11.17 7.07 7.65
C TYR A 125 -11.41 7.22 6.15
N GLY A 126 -12.26 6.38 5.53
CA GLY A 126 -12.56 6.44 4.09
C GLY A 126 -11.35 6.22 3.19
N PHE A 127 -10.46 5.28 3.56
CA PHE A 127 -9.20 5.03 2.84
C PHE A 127 -9.40 4.69 1.36
N GLU A 128 -10.52 4.09 0.98
CA GLU A 128 -10.87 3.78 -0.41
C GLU A 128 -11.04 5.02 -1.30
N LYS A 129 -11.29 6.20 -0.68
CA LYS A 129 -11.48 7.48 -1.41
C LYS A 129 -10.17 8.20 -1.70
N HIS A 130 -9.19 8.06 -0.83
CA HIS A 130 -7.96 8.85 -0.89
C HIS A 130 -6.66 8.03 -0.69
N ASN A 131 -6.77 6.70 -0.57
CA ASN A 131 -5.62 5.79 -0.48
C ASN A 131 -4.55 6.18 0.57
N GLY A 132 -5.01 6.80 1.69
CA GLY A 132 -4.15 7.26 2.78
C GLY A 132 -3.43 8.59 2.52
N TYR A 133 -3.73 9.30 1.41
CA TYR A 133 -3.21 10.65 1.20
C TYR A 133 -3.82 11.65 2.18
N GLY A 134 -3.06 12.72 2.50
CA GLY A 134 -3.45 13.76 3.47
C GLY A 134 -4.51 14.74 2.93
N THR A 135 -5.61 14.22 2.41
CA THR A 135 -6.76 15.03 2.01
C THR A 135 -7.45 15.68 3.22
N LYS A 136 -8.23 16.71 3.00
CA LYS A 136 -9.04 17.36 4.07
C LYS A 136 -9.91 16.32 4.78
N TYR A 137 -10.51 15.38 4.04
CA TYR A 137 -11.32 14.30 4.62
C TYR A 137 -10.50 13.43 5.59
N HIS A 138 -9.31 12.98 5.17
CA HIS A 138 -8.44 12.15 6.01
C HIS A 138 -7.94 12.91 7.25
N ILE A 139 -7.59 14.18 7.11
CA ILE A 139 -7.17 15.01 8.25
C ILE A 139 -8.31 15.18 9.25
N ASN A 140 -9.53 15.44 8.80
CA ASN A 140 -10.70 15.52 9.66
C ASN A 140 -10.98 14.20 10.41
N ALA A 141 -10.85 13.06 9.71
CA ALA A 141 -10.96 11.74 10.34
C ALA A 141 -9.89 11.52 11.44
N LEU A 142 -8.64 11.93 11.17
CA LEU A 142 -7.57 11.91 12.17
C LEU A 142 -7.83 12.82 13.36
N ASP A 143 -8.46 13.99 13.16
CA ASP A 143 -8.86 14.88 14.27
C ASP A 143 -9.92 14.22 15.14
N GLN A 144 -10.89 13.58 14.53
CA GLN A 144 -12.04 12.95 15.21
C GLN A 144 -11.68 11.62 15.86
N TYR A 145 -10.99 10.74 15.13
CA TYR A 145 -10.77 9.34 15.55
C TYR A 145 -9.33 9.05 16.01
N LYS A 146 -8.40 10.01 15.87
CA LYS A 146 -6.97 9.89 16.14
C LYS A 146 -6.27 8.93 15.19
N ALA A 147 -4.95 8.77 15.34
CA ALA A 147 -4.18 7.84 14.52
C ALA A 147 -4.40 6.39 14.97
N THR A 148 -4.46 5.47 14.00
CA THR A 148 -4.48 4.03 14.23
C THR A 148 -3.06 3.45 14.24
N PRO A 149 -2.84 2.21 14.70
CA PRO A 149 -1.54 1.54 14.61
C PRO A 149 -0.97 1.43 13.18
N PHE A 150 -1.83 1.49 12.18
CA PHE A 150 -1.51 1.42 10.76
C PHE A 150 -0.97 2.73 10.16
N HIS A 151 -1.11 3.86 10.87
CA HIS A 151 -0.61 5.14 10.39
C HIS A 151 0.90 5.29 10.61
N ARG A 152 1.57 5.96 9.66
CA ARG A 152 3.01 6.31 9.76
C ARG A 152 3.21 7.42 10.79
N ARG A 153 3.71 7.07 11.97
CA ARG A 153 3.85 7.97 13.13
C ARG A 153 4.86 9.09 12.93
N SER A 154 5.84 8.90 12.04
CA SER A 154 6.83 9.92 11.70
C SER A 154 6.25 11.08 10.90
N TYR A 155 5.10 10.91 10.27
CA TYR A 155 4.46 11.97 9.48
C TYR A 155 3.81 13.02 10.39
N LYS A 156 4.16 14.31 10.19
CA LYS A 156 3.68 15.41 11.03
C LYS A 156 2.16 15.42 11.25
N PRO A 157 1.29 15.25 10.24
CA PRO A 157 -0.16 15.22 10.45
C PRO A 157 -0.63 14.08 11.36
N VAL A 158 0.06 12.94 11.33
CA VAL A 158 -0.23 11.77 12.18
C VAL A 158 0.33 11.97 13.58
N LYS A 159 1.60 12.38 13.67
CA LYS A 159 2.35 12.55 14.94
C LYS A 159 1.58 13.41 15.96
N VAL A 160 0.99 14.51 15.51
CA VAL A 160 0.22 15.44 16.38
C VAL A 160 -1.20 14.94 16.71
N ARG A 161 -1.61 13.82 16.12
CA ARG A 161 -2.95 13.21 16.30
C ARG A 161 -2.89 11.79 16.87
N MET A 162 -1.77 11.43 17.51
CA MET A 162 -1.66 10.14 18.20
C MET A 162 -2.64 10.09 19.38
N PRO A 163 -3.36 8.97 19.59
CA PRO A 163 -4.22 8.83 20.75
C PRO A 163 -3.38 8.70 22.03
N THR A 164 -3.83 9.35 23.10
CA THR A 164 -3.34 9.06 24.46
C THR A 164 -4.25 8.05 25.14
N PHE A 165 -3.76 7.36 26.16
CA PHE A 165 -4.58 6.41 26.92
C PHE A 165 -5.81 7.10 27.54
N ASN A 166 -5.63 8.29 28.13
CA ASN A 166 -6.72 9.08 28.69
C ASN A 166 -7.76 9.46 27.64
N TRP A 167 -7.33 9.79 26.41
CA TRP A 167 -8.27 10.08 25.32
C TRP A 167 -9.09 8.85 24.94
N LEU A 168 -8.46 7.66 24.87
CA LEU A 168 -9.14 6.39 24.58
C LEU A 168 -10.21 6.07 25.62
N ILE A 169 -9.90 6.22 26.93
CA ILE A 169 -10.88 6.03 28.02
C ILE A 169 -12.03 7.02 27.87
N LYS A 170 -11.72 8.32 27.81
CA LYS A 170 -12.72 9.39 27.78
C LYS A 170 -13.70 9.28 26.60
N ASN A 171 -13.27 8.70 25.49
CA ASN A 171 -14.07 8.56 24.28
C ASN A 171 -14.60 7.13 24.06
N ASN A 172 -14.49 6.23 25.04
CA ASN A 172 -14.91 4.82 24.96
C ASN A 172 -14.31 4.07 23.75
N ARG A 173 -13.02 4.35 23.46
CA ARG A 173 -12.32 3.81 22.29
C ARG A 173 -11.39 2.63 22.58
N ILE A 174 -11.27 2.18 23.81
CA ILE A 174 -10.37 1.07 24.17
C ILE A 174 -10.84 -0.22 23.52
N GLN A 175 -12.14 -0.57 23.66
CA GLN A 175 -12.70 -1.77 23.03
C GLN A 175 -12.57 -1.71 21.51
N TRP A 176 -12.98 -0.58 20.89
CA TRP A 176 -12.83 -0.37 19.46
C TRP A 176 -11.39 -0.57 18.98
N LEU A 177 -10.40 -0.03 19.70
CA LEU A 177 -8.99 -0.20 19.34
C LEU A 177 -8.57 -1.67 19.48
N GLY A 178 -8.98 -2.36 20.55
CA GLY A 178 -8.70 -3.77 20.76
C GLY A 178 -9.23 -4.66 19.63
N GLU A 179 -10.47 -4.45 19.20
CA GLU A 179 -11.09 -5.13 18.06
C GLU A 179 -10.30 -4.88 16.76
N LYS A 180 -9.96 -3.63 16.46
CA LYS A 180 -9.19 -3.29 15.26
C LYS A 180 -7.77 -3.89 15.26
N VAL A 181 -7.09 -3.90 16.42
CA VAL A 181 -5.79 -4.54 16.58
C VAL A 181 -5.91 -6.07 16.40
N GLY A 182 -6.94 -6.69 16.94
CA GLY A 182 -7.23 -8.12 16.75
C GLY A 182 -7.42 -8.46 15.26
N ILE A 183 -8.23 -7.68 14.54
CA ILE A 183 -8.46 -7.87 13.10
C ILE A 183 -7.16 -7.67 12.29
N LEU A 184 -6.36 -6.66 12.61
CA LEU A 184 -5.05 -6.44 11.98
C LEU A 184 -4.10 -7.62 12.22
N PHE A 185 -4.14 -8.22 13.41
CA PHE A 185 -3.36 -9.41 13.73
C PHE A 185 -3.79 -10.61 12.87
N LEU A 186 -5.10 -10.86 12.76
CA LEU A 186 -5.64 -11.93 11.92
C LEU A 186 -5.28 -11.73 10.44
N LYS A 187 -5.42 -10.50 9.92
CA LYS A 187 -4.97 -10.14 8.57
C LYS A 187 -3.48 -10.45 8.36
N LYS A 188 -2.63 -10.10 9.32
CA LYS A 188 -1.19 -10.39 9.26
C LYS A 188 -0.87 -11.88 9.28
N LYS A 189 -1.78 -12.72 9.79
CA LYS A 189 -1.72 -14.19 9.73
C LYS A 189 -2.27 -14.77 8.43
N GLY A 190 -2.58 -13.94 7.42
CA GLY A 190 -3.05 -14.36 6.11
C GLY A 190 -4.57 -14.53 5.99
N MET A 191 -5.34 -14.18 7.03
CA MET A 191 -6.80 -14.23 6.96
C MET A 191 -7.35 -13.09 6.11
N GLN A 192 -8.29 -13.39 5.22
CA GLN A 192 -9.01 -12.40 4.44
C GLN A 192 -10.15 -11.81 5.27
N ILE A 193 -10.28 -10.48 5.24
CA ILE A 193 -11.33 -9.76 5.96
C ILE A 193 -12.37 -9.29 4.93
N HIS A 194 -13.52 -9.95 4.88
CA HIS A 194 -14.59 -9.62 3.93
C HIS A 194 -15.58 -8.60 4.49
N ASN A 195 -15.89 -8.70 5.78
CA ASN A 195 -16.80 -7.77 6.46
C ASN A 195 -16.53 -7.74 7.97
N ILE A 196 -16.84 -6.62 8.60
CA ILE A 196 -16.79 -6.45 10.04
C ILE A 196 -18.16 -6.00 10.49
N ASN A 197 -18.89 -6.87 11.21
CA ASN A 197 -20.15 -6.47 11.84
C ASN A 197 -19.86 -5.47 12.96
N THR A 198 -20.30 -4.25 12.79
CA THR A 198 -20.19 -3.17 13.76
C THR A 198 -21.22 -3.25 14.88
N ASP A 199 -22.26 -4.10 14.74
CA ASP A 199 -23.26 -4.33 15.78
C ASP A 199 -22.78 -5.37 16.79
N CYS A 200 -21.89 -4.97 17.67
CA CYS A 200 -21.57 -5.72 18.87
C CYS A 200 -22.60 -5.44 19.96
N SER A 201 -23.82 -5.96 19.78
CA SER A 201 -24.69 -6.24 20.90
C SER A 201 -24.05 -7.34 21.74
N PRO A 202 -24.07 -7.29 23.09
CA PRO A 202 -23.52 -8.34 23.92
C PRO A 202 -24.06 -9.71 23.48
N GLY A 203 -23.16 -10.63 23.08
CA GLY A 203 -23.53 -11.99 22.64
C GLY A 203 -23.43 -12.28 21.15
N LYS A 204 -23.10 -11.34 20.27
CA LYS A 204 -22.88 -11.62 18.85
C LYS A 204 -21.41 -11.90 18.52
N LYS A 205 -21.16 -13.02 17.87
CA LYS A 205 -19.84 -13.44 17.40
C LYS A 205 -19.36 -12.54 16.25
N ILE A 206 -18.09 -12.16 16.28
CA ILE A 206 -17.40 -11.57 15.11
C ILE A 206 -17.27 -12.68 14.06
N ASN A 207 -18.01 -12.58 12.96
CA ASN A 207 -17.80 -13.44 11.81
C ASN A 207 -16.63 -12.87 10.99
N VAL A 208 -15.45 -13.41 11.23
CA VAL A 208 -14.30 -13.29 10.32
C VAL A 208 -14.42 -14.51 9.40
N ILE A 209 -14.77 -14.29 8.15
CA ILE A 209 -14.74 -15.30 7.09
C ILE A 209 -13.61 -14.95 6.16
#